data_75a1a25fd16a2721e548d3276599cc8c
#
_entry.id   75a1a25fd16a2721e548d3276599cc8c
#
_cell.length_a   1.000
_cell.length_b   1.000
_cell.length_c   1.000
_cell.angle_alpha   90.00
_cell.angle_beta   90.00
_cell.angle_gamma   90.00
#
_symmetry.space_group_name_H-M   'P 1'
#
loop_
_entity.id
_entity.type
_entity.pdbx_description
1 polymer ?
#
loop_
_entity_poly.entity_id
_entity_poly.type
_entity_poly.pdbx_seq_one_letter_code
_entity_poly.pdbx_strand_id
1 'polypeptide(L)'
;MQKRFSFPPLPRTALAIAAAAALALSGCAGSSGSGTPAESYAASGQTGSPSNASSDAASEQARFDAFLAHQCQESVQDDPLSLHFLVRNPENYGITEPEMKFPEYSLEQLQKDSEENAAILEELSSFDTSLLTSDQLFTYRMMKDTLETEAGSKGLELYNQPLSALIGTQAELPTLLAEYTFYNRADIDHYLALLSQIDTYYKQLAAYEQAQADAGLAPSDDTIDRILKSCKSYLIRPENSLLTETFASRLNAVEGLSNAEKASYKAKHLTILKEHFIPAYTNLSKALESLKGSHPEAGGLSTYEHGREYYAYLAAALTGTDSSVDALKTRIEKQMQADLSEIRVRLKEHPELVRQMTDSAITLSDPDEILQNLQTQ
;
A
#
# COMPACT_ATOMS: atom_id res chain seq x y z
N MET A 1 -2.27 -14.96 -11.87
CA MET A 1 -3.20 -13.86 -11.51
C MET A 1 -2.61 -13.19 -10.27
N GLN A 2 -1.80 -12.14 -10.45
CA GLN A 2 -1.20 -11.39 -9.33
C GLN A 2 -2.31 -10.56 -8.68
N LYS A 3 -2.66 -10.90 -7.44
CA LYS A 3 -3.52 -10.06 -6.62
C LYS A 3 -2.76 -8.76 -6.35
N ARG A 4 -3.25 -7.66 -6.88
CA ARG A 4 -2.82 -6.32 -6.49
C ARG A 4 -3.32 -6.11 -5.06
N PHE A 5 -2.43 -6.18 -4.09
CA PHE A 5 -2.70 -5.70 -2.74
C PHE A 5 -2.76 -4.17 -2.83
N SER A 6 -3.91 -3.61 -2.56
CA SER A 6 -4.09 -2.18 -2.41
C SER A 6 -3.91 -1.88 -0.92
N PHE A 7 -2.72 -1.44 -0.55
CA PHE A 7 -2.49 -0.88 0.78
C PHE A 7 -3.28 0.44 0.88
N PRO A 8 -3.90 0.74 2.04
CA PRO A 8 -4.26 2.12 2.30
C PRO A 8 -2.95 2.92 2.23
N PRO A 9 -2.94 4.10 1.62
CA PRO A 9 -1.72 4.86 1.45
C PRO A 9 -1.15 5.22 2.83
N LEU A 10 -0.16 4.45 3.27
CA LEU A 10 0.85 5.01 4.14
C LEU A 10 1.55 6.06 3.26
N PRO A 11 1.62 7.32 3.64
CA PRO A 11 2.03 8.41 2.73
C PRO A 11 3.40 8.20 2.05
N ARG A 12 4.27 7.38 2.63
CA ARG A 12 5.56 7.00 2.04
C ARG A 12 5.52 5.79 1.10
N THR A 13 4.54 4.89 1.22
CA THR A 13 4.49 3.65 0.42
C THR A 13 4.09 3.88 -1.04
N ALA A 14 3.30 4.89 -1.36
CA ALA A 14 2.97 5.22 -2.75
C ALA A 14 4.21 5.66 -3.54
N LEU A 15 5.11 6.43 -2.92
CA LEU A 15 6.37 6.86 -3.51
C LEU A 15 7.36 5.68 -3.65
N ALA A 16 7.43 4.78 -2.65
CA ALA A 16 8.26 3.58 -2.69
C ALA A 16 7.86 2.64 -3.83
N ILE A 17 6.57 2.46 -4.08
CA ILE A 17 6.07 1.62 -5.17
C ILE A 17 6.43 2.21 -6.53
N ALA A 18 6.32 3.53 -6.71
CA ALA A 18 6.71 4.20 -7.94
C ALA A 18 8.23 4.12 -8.19
N ALA A 19 9.04 4.35 -7.16
CA ALA A 19 10.50 4.28 -7.25
C ALA A 19 11.01 2.84 -7.47
N ALA A 20 10.45 1.85 -6.77
CA ALA A 20 10.82 0.44 -6.95
C ALA A 20 10.44 -0.10 -8.34
N ALA A 21 9.31 0.32 -8.91
CA ALA A 21 8.93 -0.03 -10.27
C ALA A 21 9.90 0.55 -11.31
N ALA A 22 10.41 1.76 -11.08
CA ALA A 22 11.39 2.42 -11.94
C ALA A 22 12.77 1.72 -11.94
N LEU A 23 13.25 1.30 -10.78
CA LEU A 23 14.52 0.57 -10.65
C LEU A 23 14.45 -0.83 -11.30
N ALA A 24 13.29 -1.50 -11.26
CA ALA A 24 13.09 -2.79 -11.93
C ALA A 24 13.11 -2.67 -13.47
N LEU A 25 12.70 -1.53 -14.03
CA LEU A 25 12.71 -1.27 -15.47
C LEU A 25 14.11 -0.88 -16.01
N SER A 26 14.92 -0.19 -15.20
CA SER A 26 16.28 0.20 -15.59
C SER A 26 17.31 -0.95 -15.52
N GLY A 27 17.04 -2.01 -14.76
CA GLY A 27 17.91 -3.18 -14.61
C GLY A 27 17.95 -4.14 -15.81
N CYS A 28 17.10 -3.99 -16.84
CA CYS A 28 17.04 -4.91 -17.99
C CYS A 28 17.84 -4.46 -19.24
N ALA A 29 18.58 -3.35 -19.21
CA ALA A 29 19.33 -2.83 -20.34
C ALA A 29 20.82 -3.22 -20.35
N GLY A 30 21.17 -4.40 -19.83
CA GLY A 30 22.54 -4.92 -19.77
C GLY A 30 22.70 -6.27 -20.44
N SER A 31 23.22 -6.28 -21.66
CA SER A 31 23.86 -7.39 -22.43
C SER A 31 22.97 -8.34 -23.21
N SER A 32 22.94 -8.16 -24.52
CA SER A 32 23.26 -9.24 -25.47
C SER A 32 23.72 -8.63 -26.79
N GLY A 33 25.03 -8.62 -27.01
CA GLY A 33 25.59 -8.41 -28.33
C GLY A 33 25.61 -9.72 -29.10
N SER A 34 25.15 -9.69 -30.35
CA SER A 34 25.78 -10.44 -31.46
C SER A 34 25.24 -9.93 -32.77
N GLY A 35 26.15 -9.54 -33.61
CA GLY A 35 25.97 -8.78 -34.83
C GLY A 35 25.40 -9.52 -36.02
N THR A 36 25.12 -8.72 -37.00
CA THR A 36 25.60 -8.91 -38.40
C THR A 36 25.37 -7.61 -39.17
N PRO A 37 26.19 -7.29 -40.22
CA PRO A 37 26.25 -5.96 -40.80
C PRO A 37 25.33 -5.82 -42.00
N ALA A 38 24.76 -4.65 -42.21
CA ALA A 38 24.16 -4.25 -43.46
C ALA A 38 24.47 -2.77 -43.74
N GLU A 39 25.27 -2.64 -44.74
CA GLU A 39 25.36 -1.64 -45.79
C GLU A 39 25.17 -0.13 -45.51
N SER A 40 26.25 0.53 -45.92
CA SER A 40 26.44 1.96 -46.01
C SER A 40 25.49 2.64 -47.02
N TYR A 41 24.87 3.73 -46.61
CA TYR A 41 24.55 4.83 -47.50
C TYR A 41 25.16 6.12 -46.94
N ALA A 42 26.09 6.65 -47.74
CA ALA A 42 26.68 7.94 -47.49
C ALA A 42 25.70 9.07 -47.89
N ALA A 43 25.43 9.98 -46.98
CA ALA A 43 24.92 11.29 -47.30
C ALA A 43 25.75 12.33 -46.53
N SER A 44 26.35 13.19 -47.31
CA SER A 44 27.31 14.24 -46.92
C SER A 44 26.67 15.39 -46.18
N GLY A 45 27.34 15.87 -45.14
CA GLY A 45 27.49 17.29 -44.83
C GLY A 45 26.51 17.92 -43.87
N GLN A 46 26.90 18.02 -42.59
CA GLN A 46 27.02 19.32 -41.91
C GLN A 46 27.76 19.13 -40.63
N THR A 47 28.89 19.82 -40.50
CA THR A 47 29.70 19.89 -39.27
C THR A 47 29.05 20.85 -38.27
N GLY A 48 28.35 20.28 -37.28
CA GLY A 48 27.99 20.93 -36.02
C GLY A 48 28.43 19.99 -34.92
N SER A 49 29.25 20.46 -34.00
CA SER A 49 29.82 19.66 -32.92
C SER A 49 28.75 18.92 -32.07
N PRO A 50 28.74 17.58 -32.06
CA PRO A 50 27.75 16.82 -31.29
C PRO A 50 28.20 16.53 -29.86
N SER A 51 29.31 17.12 -29.36
CA SER A 51 29.93 16.63 -28.13
C SER A 51 29.32 17.16 -26.81
N ASN A 52 28.68 18.32 -26.80
CA ASN A 52 28.15 18.89 -25.55
C ASN A 52 26.73 18.36 -25.23
N ALA A 53 25.82 18.32 -26.20
CA ALA A 53 24.45 17.90 -25.95
C ALA A 53 24.30 16.44 -25.48
N SER A 54 25.18 15.54 -25.95
CA SER A 54 25.18 14.13 -25.49
C SER A 54 25.79 13.96 -24.10
N SER A 55 26.76 14.82 -23.71
CA SER A 55 27.33 14.81 -22.36
C SER A 55 26.35 15.41 -21.34
N ASP A 56 25.61 16.43 -21.71
CA ASP A 56 24.62 17.09 -20.85
C ASP A 56 23.43 16.14 -20.59
N ALA A 57 22.94 15.44 -21.61
CA ALA A 57 21.89 14.45 -21.46
C ALA A 57 22.35 13.27 -20.57
N ALA A 58 23.56 12.72 -20.79
CA ALA A 58 24.06 11.63 -19.97
C ALA A 58 24.26 12.05 -18.50
N SER A 59 24.68 13.31 -18.25
CA SER A 59 24.82 13.85 -16.90
C SER A 59 23.47 14.01 -16.21
N GLU A 60 22.44 14.53 -16.90
CA GLU A 60 21.11 14.72 -16.34
C GLU A 60 20.42 13.39 -16.07
N GLN A 61 20.55 12.41 -16.95
CA GLN A 61 20.04 11.06 -16.76
C GLN A 61 20.67 10.39 -15.55
N ALA A 62 21.99 10.50 -15.37
CA ALA A 62 22.67 9.96 -14.20
C ALA A 62 22.26 10.66 -12.90
N ARG A 63 22.02 11.98 -12.94
CA ARG A 63 21.50 12.75 -11.80
C ARG A 63 20.10 12.26 -11.42
N PHE A 64 19.24 12.02 -12.40
CA PHE A 64 17.89 11.51 -12.17
C PHE A 64 17.90 10.09 -11.59
N ASP A 65 18.74 9.19 -12.11
CA ASP A 65 18.89 7.84 -11.57
C ASP A 65 19.40 7.84 -10.12
N ALA A 66 20.34 8.73 -9.80
CA ALA A 66 20.82 8.91 -8.42
C ALA A 66 19.73 9.44 -7.48
N PHE A 67 18.91 10.39 -7.96
CA PHE A 67 17.74 10.88 -7.24
C PHE A 67 16.75 9.75 -6.96
N LEU A 68 16.39 8.94 -7.97
CA LEU A 68 15.48 7.80 -7.79
C LEU A 68 16.02 6.77 -6.78
N ALA A 69 17.32 6.46 -6.86
CA ALA A 69 17.97 5.53 -5.94
C ALA A 69 17.90 6.06 -4.49
N HIS A 70 18.17 7.35 -4.30
CA HIS A 70 18.06 8.00 -2.99
C HIS A 70 16.63 7.94 -2.45
N GLN A 71 15.63 8.35 -3.25
CA GLN A 71 14.23 8.32 -2.84
C GLN A 71 13.76 6.90 -2.51
N CYS A 72 14.20 5.90 -3.26
CA CYS A 72 13.88 4.50 -2.97
C CYS A 72 14.48 4.05 -1.63
N GLN A 73 15.74 4.39 -1.35
CA GLN A 73 16.40 4.04 -0.09
C GLN A 73 15.67 4.68 1.10
N GLU A 74 15.43 6.00 1.06
CA GLU A 74 14.75 6.74 2.12
C GLU A 74 13.34 6.20 2.39
N SER A 75 12.56 5.91 1.32
CA SER A 75 11.18 5.47 1.46
C SER A 75 10.99 4.10 2.12
N VAL A 76 11.98 3.20 2.01
CA VAL A 76 11.90 1.84 2.58
C VAL A 76 12.77 1.64 3.81
N GLN A 77 13.73 2.57 4.09
CA GLN A 77 14.64 2.45 5.22
C GLN A 77 13.89 2.49 6.56
N ASP A 78 12.83 3.28 6.65
CA ASP A 78 12.02 3.46 7.86
C ASP A 78 10.78 2.54 7.90
N ASP A 79 10.56 1.74 6.86
CA ASP A 79 9.45 0.77 6.80
C ASP A 79 9.94 -0.65 6.46
N PRO A 80 10.49 -1.36 7.44
CA PRO A 80 11.03 -2.72 7.23
C PRO A 80 9.97 -3.75 6.83
N LEU A 81 8.69 -3.51 7.14
CA LEU A 81 7.61 -4.38 6.70
C LEU A 81 7.39 -4.25 5.19
N SER A 82 7.26 -3.03 4.69
CA SER A 82 7.16 -2.78 3.25
C SER A 82 8.42 -3.20 2.50
N LEU A 83 9.61 -2.95 3.06
CA LEU A 83 10.87 -3.39 2.49
C LEU A 83 10.86 -4.90 2.25
N HIS A 84 10.44 -5.70 3.24
CA HIS A 84 10.39 -7.16 3.13
C HIS A 84 9.49 -7.65 1.99
N PHE A 85 8.36 -6.98 1.74
CA PHE A 85 7.43 -7.35 0.66
C PHE A 85 7.86 -6.85 -0.71
N LEU A 86 8.52 -5.70 -0.78
CA LEU A 86 8.86 -5.03 -2.04
C LEU A 86 10.23 -5.44 -2.59
N VAL A 87 11.22 -5.67 -1.71
CA VAL A 87 12.61 -5.84 -2.11
C VAL A 87 13.19 -7.12 -1.51
N ARG A 88 13.45 -8.11 -2.37
CA ARG A 88 13.94 -9.41 -1.91
C ARG A 88 15.41 -9.39 -1.44
N ASN A 89 16.25 -8.58 -2.10
CA ASN A 89 17.67 -8.47 -1.84
C ASN A 89 18.05 -6.99 -1.68
N PRO A 90 17.73 -6.37 -0.53
CA PRO A 90 17.90 -4.93 -0.32
C PRO A 90 19.37 -4.48 -0.44
N GLU A 91 20.32 -5.37 -0.14
CA GLU A 91 21.74 -5.10 -0.28
C GLU A 91 22.16 -4.77 -1.71
N ASN A 92 21.47 -5.28 -2.73
CA ASN A 92 21.72 -4.97 -4.14
C ASN A 92 21.40 -3.52 -4.50
N TYR A 93 20.62 -2.84 -3.67
CA TYR A 93 20.23 -1.44 -3.82
C TYR A 93 20.91 -0.52 -2.80
N GLY A 94 21.92 -1.04 -2.09
CA GLY A 94 22.62 -0.29 -1.06
C GLY A 94 21.80 -0.01 0.20
N ILE A 95 20.67 -0.71 0.35
CA ILE A 95 19.81 -0.59 1.53
C ILE A 95 20.43 -1.42 2.64
N THR A 96 20.77 -0.78 3.76
CA THR A 96 21.28 -1.45 4.97
C THR A 96 20.11 -2.05 5.75
N GLU A 97 20.41 -3.00 6.66
CA GLU A 97 19.37 -3.55 7.53
C GLU A 97 18.69 -2.43 8.33
N PRO A 98 17.36 -2.22 8.14
CA PRO A 98 16.63 -1.19 8.86
C PRO A 98 16.39 -1.61 10.32
N GLU A 99 16.12 -0.63 11.17
CA GLU A 99 15.62 -0.93 12.52
C GLU A 99 14.23 -1.59 12.42
N MET A 100 14.05 -2.75 13.06
CA MET A 100 12.79 -3.49 13.02
C MET A 100 11.72 -2.83 13.89
N LYS A 101 11.08 -1.80 13.36
CA LYS A 101 9.99 -1.03 13.98
C LYS A 101 8.92 -0.71 12.94
N PHE A 102 7.71 -0.40 13.39
CA PHE A 102 6.72 0.20 12.51
C PHE A 102 7.02 1.68 12.33
N PRO A 103 6.68 2.28 11.16
CA PRO A 103 6.74 3.71 10.96
C PRO A 103 5.96 4.45 12.06
N GLU A 104 6.44 5.62 12.45
CA GLU A 104 5.70 6.45 13.39
C GLU A 104 4.38 6.92 12.76
N TYR A 105 3.29 6.85 13.56
CA TYR A 105 1.97 7.33 13.15
C TYR A 105 1.48 8.38 14.14
N SER A 106 1.75 9.63 13.85
CA SER A 106 1.30 10.79 14.63
C SER A 106 0.93 11.94 13.69
N LEU A 107 0.14 12.92 14.17
CA LEU A 107 -0.16 14.12 13.40
C LEU A 107 1.13 14.87 13.00
N GLU A 108 2.08 14.96 13.93
CA GLU A 108 3.37 15.63 13.69
C GLU A 108 4.16 14.91 12.58
N GLN A 109 4.20 13.57 12.59
CA GLN A 109 4.87 12.81 11.54
C GLN A 109 4.17 12.97 10.19
N LEU A 110 2.85 12.94 10.14
CA LEU A 110 2.09 13.15 8.90
C LEU A 110 2.33 14.55 8.30
N GLN A 111 2.42 15.58 9.14
CA GLN A 111 2.76 16.95 8.70
C GLN A 111 4.20 17.01 8.16
N LYS A 112 5.13 16.36 8.83
CA LYS A 112 6.52 16.26 8.38
C LYS A 112 6.62 15.51 7.04
N ASP A 113 5.91 14.41 6.89
CA ASP A 113 5.86 13.65 5.63
C ASP A 113 5.32 14.53 4.47
N SER A 114 4.32 15.38 4.75
CA SER A 114 3.80 16.35 3.78
C SER A 114 4.83 17.40 3.38
N GLU A 115 5.65 17.90 4.33
CA GLU A 115 6.74 18.82 4.06
C GLU A 115 7.87 18.16 3.26
N GLU A 116 8.24 16.93 3.59
CA GLU A 116 9.22 16.13 2.86
C GLU A 116 8.74 15.87 1.41
N ASN A 117 7.48 15.50 1.21
CA ASN A 117 6.90 15.31 -0.12
C ASN A 117 6.96 16.62 -0.96
N ALA A 118 6.74 17.77 -0.35
CA ALA A 118 6.86 19.05 -1.03
C ALA A 118 8.32 19.34 -1.45
N ALA A 119 9.30 19.02 -0.60
CA ALA A 119 10.71 19.18 -0.94
C ALA A 119 11.14 18.23 -2.07
N ILE A 120 10.65 16.98 -2.06
CA ILE A 120 10.89 16.01 -3.15
C ILE A 120 10.31 16.53 -4.46
N LEU A 121 9.11 17.09 -4.45
CA LEU A 121 8.47 17.68 -5.64
C LEU A 121 9.25 18.88 -6.18
N GLU A 122 9.81 19.72 -5.31
CA GLU A 122 10.67 20.82 -5.70
C GLU A 122 11.95 20.31 -6.36
N GLU A 123 12.64 19.33 -5.76
CA GLU A 123 13.84 18.72 -6.34
C GLU A 123 13.52 18.05 -7.68
N LEU A 124 12.44 17.26 -7.76
CA LEU A 124 11.96 16.63 -8.98
C LEU A 124 11.74 17.65 -10.09
N SER A 125 11.15 18.80 -9.76
CA SER A 125 10.86 19.88 -10.72
C SER A 125 12.11 20.58 -11.24
N SER A 126 13.28 20.35 -10.64
CA SER A 126 14.58 20.92 -11.08
C SER A 126 15.20 20.16 -12.27
N PHE A 127 14.67 19.00 -12.65
CA PHE A 127 15.19 18.19 -13.76
C PHE A 127 14.78 18.74 -15.12
N ASP A 128 15.72 18.77 -16.08
CA ASP A 128 15.41 19.07 -17.48
C ASP A 128 14.81 17.83 -18.16
N THR A 129 13.49 17.79 -18.23
CA THR A 129 12.74 16.67 -18.80
C THR A 129 13.02 16.40 -20.28
N SER A 130 13.59 17.37 -21.00
CA SER A 130 13.96 17.20 -22.41
C SER A 130 15.21 16.33 -22.61
N LEU A 131 16.01 16.16 -21.55
CA LEU A 131 17.25 15.38 -21.53
C LEU A 131 17.05 13.96 -20.98
N LEU A 132 15.88 13.66 -20.38
CA LEU A 132 15.57 12.35 -19.82
C LEU A 132 15.24 11.33 -20.94
N THR A 133 15.53 10.07 -20.65
CA THR A 133 15.05 8.97 -21.51
C THR A 133 13.52 8.85 -21.43
N SER A 134 12.90 8.11 -22.36
CA SER A 134 11.46 7.86 -22.34
C SER A 134 10.98 7.22 -21.04
N ASP A 135 11.75 6.29 -20.49
CA ASP A 135 11.41 5.55 -19.26
C ASP A 135 11.60 6.45 -18.03
N GLN A 136 12.66 7.25 -17.98
CA GLN A 136 12.87 8.25 -16.94
C GLN A 136 11.79 9.33 -16.97
N LEU A 137 11.40 9.79 -18.17
CA LEU A 137 10.31 10.77 -18.33
C LEU A 137 8.96 10.20 -17.86
N PHE A 138 8.70 8.92 -18.11
CA PHE A 138 7.50 8.26 -17.61
C PHE A 138 7.51 8.21 -16.06
N THR A 139 8.63 7.81 -15.46
CA THR A 139 8.81 7.79 -14.00
C THR A 139 8.68 9.19 -13.39
N TYR A 140 9.32 10.19 -14.01
CA TYR A 140 9.20 11.59 -13.62
C TYR A 140 7.73 12.04 -13.55
N ARG A 141 6.95 11.74 -14.59
CA ARG A 141 5.52 12.12 -14.64
C ARG A 141 4.71 11.42 -13.58
N MET A 142 4.91 10.12 -13.39
CA MET A 142 4.23 9.37 -12.34
C MET A 142 4.52 9.92 -10.95
N MET A 143 5.79 10.18 -10.65
CA MET A 143 6.19 10.75 -9.35
C MET A 143 5.60 12.15 -9.16
N LYS A 144 5.66 12.98 -10.21
CA LYS A 144 5.11 14.34 -10.17
C LYS A 144 3.62 14.33 -9.91
N ASP A 145 2.85 13.53 -10.66
CA ASP A 145 1.40 13.42 -10.50
C ASP A 145 1.03 12.90 -9.09
N THR A 146 1.80 11.95 -8.56
CA THR A 146 1.60 11.43 -7.19
C THR A 146 1.86 12.52 -6.15
N LEU A 147 3.01 13.20 -6.22
CA LEU A 147 3.40 14.24 -5.25
C LEU A 147 2.47 15.47 -5.31
N GLU A 148 2.04 15.87 -6.52
CA GLU A 148 1.05 16.95 -6.68
C GLU A 148 -0.31 16.56 -6.10
N THR A 149 -0.71 15.29 -6.23
CA THR A 149 -1.94 14.77 -5.61
C THR A 149 -1.82 14.76 -4.09
N GLU A 150 -0.71 14.24 -3.55
CA GLU A 150 -0.46 14.20 -2.10
C GLU A 150 -0.41 15.60 -1.48
N ALA A 151 0.10 16.61 -2.20
CA ALA A 151 0.06 17.99 -1.74
C ALA A 151 -1.36 18.52 -1.48
N GLY A 152 -2.38 17.90 -2.10
CA GLY A 152 -3.80 18.20 -1.86
C GLY A 152 -4.31 17.77 -0.48
N SER A 153 -3.57 16.95 0.25
CA SER A 153 -3.92 16.52 1.62
C SER A 153 -3.34 17.41 2.71
N LYS A 154 -2.48 18.38 2.35
CA LYS A 154 -1.82 19.28 3.31
C LYS A 154 -2.83 20.09 4.13
N GLY A 155 -2.71 19.97 5.46
CA GLY A 155 -3.65 20.59 6.40
C GLY A 155 -4.91 19.75 6.65
N LEU A 156 -5.02 18.59 6.00
CA LEU A 156 -6.13 17.64 6.14
C LEU A 156 -5.68 16.32 6.78
N GLU A 157 -4.52 16.27 7.40
CA GLU A 157 -3.90 15.06 7.95
C GLU A 157 -4.81 14.35 8.97
N LEU A 158 -5.60 15.13 9.75
CA LEU A 158 -6.58 14.56 10.69
C LEU A 158 -7.84 13.97 10.03
N TYR A 159 -8.02 14.09 8.72
CA TYR A 159 -9.09 13.43 7.99
C TYR A 159 -8.76 12.00 7.57
N ASN A 160 -7.48 11.60 7.68
CA ASN A 160 -7.06 10.23 7.38
C ASN A 160 -7.73 9.25 8.36
N GLN A 161 -8.12 8.08 7.85
CA GLN A 161 -8.83 7.05 8.63
C GLN A 161 -7.99 5.77 8.66
N PRO A 162 -6.98 5.67 9.55
CA PRO A 162 -6.13 4.50 9.66
C PRO A 162 -6.90 3.26 10.14
N LEU A 163 -7.96 3.49 10.93
CA LEU A 163 -8.88 2.44 11.35
C LEU A 163 -10.18 2.55 10.56
N SER A 164 -10.72 1.44 10.11
CA SER A 164 -11.93 1.46 9.31
C SER A 164 -12.80 0.21 9.52
N ALA A 165 -14.10 0.34 9.24
CA ALA A 165 -15.06 -0.74 9.40
C ALA A 165 -14.85 -1.92 8.43
N LEU A 166 -14.20 -1.68 7.28
CA LEU A 166 -13.97 -2.68 6.23
C LEU A 166 -12.52 -3.14 6.20
N ILE A 167 -11.63 -2.23 5.82
CA ILE A 167 -10.20 -2.48 5.64
C ILE A 167 -9.47 -1.35 6.36
N GLY A 168 -8.97 -1.62 7.55
CA GLY A 168 -8.17 -0.70 8.34
C GLY A 168 -7.00 -1.41 8.96
N THR A 169 -6.04 -0.67 9.47
CA THR A 169 -4.81 -1.20 10.06
C THR A 169 -5.06 -2.33 11.07
N GLN A 170 -6.18 -2.24 11.83
CA GLN A 170 -6.57 -3.28 12.77
C GLN A 170 -6.84 -4.65 12.12
N ALA A 171 -7.18 -4.69 10.83
CA ALA A 171 -7.44 -5.93 10.10
C ALA A 171 -6.32 -6.29 9.12
N GLU A 172 -5.69 -5.29 8.51
CA GLU A 172 -4.63 -5.49 7.52
C GLU A 172 -3.31 -5.93 8.13
N LEU A 173 -2.86 -5.26 9.20
CA LEU A 173 -1.56 -5.54 9.80
C LEU A 173 -1.43 -7.01 10.25
N PRO A 174 -2.42 -7.64 10.93
CA PRO A 174 -2.35 -9.07 11.23
C PRO A 174 -2.28 -9.96 9.98
N THR A 175 -2.94 -9.56 8.90
CA THR A 175 -2.90 -10.30 7.62
C THR A 175 -1.51 -10.22 7.00
N LEU A 176 -0.91 -9.03 6.95
CA LEU A 176 0.46 -8.86 6.47
C LEU A 176 1.46 -9.65 7.31
N LEU A 177 1.32 -9.60 8.64
CA LEU A 177 2.16 -10.40 9.54
C LEU A 177 1.93 -11.91 9.34
N ALA A 178 0.74 -12.35 8.98
CA ALA A 178 0.47 -13.76 8.66
C ALA A 178 1.10 -14.19 7.32
N GLU A 179 1.23 -13.27 6.37
CA GLU A 179 1.82 -13.50 5.04
C GLU A 179 3.34 -13.23 4.97
N TYR A 180 3.95 -12.69 6.03
CA TYR A 180 5.38 -12.37 6.10
C TYR A 180 6.24 -13.63 5.85
N THR A 181 6.90 -13.73 4.71
CA THR A 181 7.61 -14.94 4.27
C THR A 181 8.95 -15.09 5.01
N PHE A 182 9.27 -16.31 5.46
CA PHE A 182 10.56 -16.64 6.04
C PHE A 182 11.46 -17.30 4.99
N TYR A 183 12.33 -16.56 4.35
CA TYR A 183 13.32 -17.09 3.41
C TYR A 183 14.53 -17.68 4.14
N ASN A 184 14.84 -17.15 5.32
CA ASN A 184 16.00 -17.53 6.13
C ASN A 184 15.72 -17.26 7.63
N ARG A 185 16.73 -17.51 8.46
CA ARG A 185 16.66 -17.32 9.92
C ARG A 185 16.46 -15.85 10.32
N ALA A 186 17.11 -14.91 9.61
CA ALA A 186 17.01 -13.50 9.94
C ALA A 186 15.56 -12.99 9.78
N ASP A 187 14.81 -13.46 8.78
CA ASP A 187 13.41 -13.10 8.58
C ASP A 187 12.52 -13.51 9.76
N ILE A 188 12.84 -14.62 10.44
CA ILE A 188 12.11 -15.04 11.64
C ILE A 188 12.37 -14.05 12.77
N ASP A 189 13.63 -13.66 12.97
CA ASP A 189 14.01 -12.72 14.02
C ASP A 189 13.44 -11.32 13.73
N HIS A 190 13.46 -10.86 12.48
CA HIS A 190 12.85 -9.60 12.03
C HIS A 190 11.33 -9.59 12.28
N TYR A 191 10.63 -10.64 11.86
CA TYR A 191 9.20 -10.79 12.13
C TYR A 191 8.88 -10.72 13.62
N LEU A 192 9.64 -11.44 14.47
CA LEU A 192 9.42 -11.42 15.91
C LEU A 192 9.71 -10.05 16.52
N ALA A 193 10.72 -9.35 16.03
CA ALA A 193 11.03 -7.99 16.43
C ALA A 193 9.88 -7.02 16.07
N LEU A 194 9.39 -7.06 14.83
CA LEU A 194 8.21 -6.27 14.41
C LEU A 194 6.98 -6.59 15.24
N LEU A 195 6.66 -7.87 15.43
CA LEU A 195 5.50 -8.29 16.22
C LEU A 195 5.58 -7.78 17.66
N SER A 196 6.79 -7.65 18.22
CA SER A 196 6.98 -7.11 19.59
C SER A 196 6.77 -5.59 19.70
N GLN A 197 6.65 -4.87 18.58
CA GLN A 197 6.41 -3.43 18.56
C GLN A 197 4.93 -3.06 18.31
N ILE A 198 4.05 -4.05 18.14
CA ILE A 198 2.67 -3.80 17.73
C ILE A 198 1.88 -3.01 18.77
N ASP A 199 2.17 -3.18 20.06
CA ASP A 199 1.54 -2.43 21.13
C ASP A 199 1.93 -0.96 21.13
N THR A 200 3.18 -0.63 20.80
CA THR A 200 3.66 0.74 20.62
C THR A 200 2.97 1.39 19.41
N TYR A 201 2.90 0.68 18.28
CA TYR A 201 2.26 1.19 17.09
C TYR A 201 0.74 1.42 17.29
N TYR A 202 0.04 0.49 17.92
CA TYR A 202 -1.39 0.65 18.21
C TYR A 202 -1.70 1.74 19.24
N LYS A 203 -0.75 2.03 20.13
CA LYS A 203 -0.85 3.18 21.03
C LYS A 203 -0.78 4.50 20.26
N GLN A 204 0.06 4.58 19.22
CA GLN A 204 0.12 5.76 18.32
C GLN A 204 -1.19 5.93 17.56
N LEU A 205 -1.75 4.85 16.99
CA LEU A 205 -3.07 4.89 16.34
C LEU A 205 -4.17 5.37 17.31
N ALA A 206 -4.19 4.86 18.52
CA ALA A 206 -5.17 5.29 19.54
C ALA A 206 -5.01 6.78 19.90
N ALA A 207 -3.78 7.29 19.98
CA ALA A 207 -3.52 8.71 20.21
C ALA A 207 -3.95 9.59 19.03
N TYR A 208 -3.78 9.11 17.80
CA TYR A 208 -4.24 9.79 16.61
C TYR A 208 -5.78 9.85 16.55
N GLU A 209 -6.49 8.75 16.83
CA GLU A 209 -7.95 8.74 16.93
C GLU A 209 -8.47 9.71 18.01
N GLN A 210 -7.75 9.84 19.14
CA GLN A 210 -8.08 10.85 20.15
C GLN A 210 -7.89 12.28 19.60
N ALA A 211 -6.81 12.55 18.87
CA ALA A 211 -6.59 13.86 18.25
C ALA A 211 -7.68 14.20 17.21
N GLN A 212 -8.17 13.21 16.46
CA GLN A 212 -9.34 13.38 15.59
C GLN A 212 -10.58 13.75 16.39
N ALA A 213 -10.84 13.05 17.51
CA ALA A 213 -11.99 13.32 18.36
C ALA A 213 -11.92 14.73 18.97
N ASP A 214 -10.75 15.15 19.44
CA ASP A 214 -10.53 16.49 19.96
C ASP A 214 -10.73 17.60 18.92
N ALA A 215 -10.50 17.28 17.64
CA ALA A 215 -10.76 18.15 16.49
C ALA A 215 -12.21 18.05 15.95
N GLY A 216 -13.08 17.25 16.56
CA GLY A 216 -14.46 17.04 16.10
C GLY A 216 -14.57 16.16 14.85
N LEU A 217 -13.54 15.35 14.56
CA LEU A 217 -13.44 14.46 13.40
C LEU A 217 -13.55 12.97 13.78
N ALA A 218 -14.02 12.67 14.99
CA ALA A 218 -14.16 11.28 15.45
C ALA A 218 -15.04 10.46 14.50
N PRO A 219 -14.74 9.16 14.30
CA PRO A 219 -15.66 8.25 13.63
C PRO A 219 -17.01 8.18 14.34
N SER A 220 -18.09 7.91 13.60
CA SER A 220 -19.39 7.69 14.22
C SER A 220 -19.41 6.48 15.14
N ASP A 221 -20.33 6.45 16.11
CA ASP A 221 -20.50 5.34 17.04
C ASP A 221 -20.69 4.00 16.31
N ASP A 222 -21.47 3.97 15.21
CA ASP A 222 -21.62 2.76 14.37
C ASP A 222 -20.28 2.30 13.74
N THR A 223 -19.48 3.26 13.26
CA THR A 223 -18.15 2.96 12.71
C THR A 223 -17.22 2.41 13.80
N ILE A 224 -17.21 3.03 14.98
CA ILE A 224 -16.45 2.56 16.13
C ILE A 224 -16.89 1.14 16.52
N ASP A 225 -18.19 0.85 16.57
CA ASP A 225 -18.69 -0.49 16.90
C ASP A 225 -18.25 -1.56 15.92
N ARG A 226 -18.19 -1.23 14.62
CA ARG A 226 -17.68 -2.15 13.58
C ARG A 226 -16.18 -2.38 13.71
N ILE A 227 -15.39 -1.34 13.99
CA ILE A 227 -13.95 -1.47 14.25
C ILE A 227 -13.73 -2.32 15.51
N LEU A 228 -14.46 -2.07 16.59
CA LEU A 228 -14.41 -2.85 17.83
C LEU A 228 -14.76 -4.33 17.60
N LYS A 229 -15.74 -4.61 16.74
CA LYS A 229 -16.08 -5.99 16.34
C LYS A 229 -14.90 -6.65 15.62
N SER A 230 -14.22 -5.94 14.72
CA SER A 230 -13.00 -6.42 14.07
C SER A 230 -11.90 -6.69 15.10
N CYS A 231 -11.61 -5.74 15.99
CA CYS A 231 -10.61 -5.90 17.05
C CYS A 231 -10.90 -7.12 17.95
N LYS A 232 -12.14 -7.33 18.34
CA LYS A 232 -12.57 -8.47 19.17
C LYS A 232 -12.28 -9.82 18.53
N SER A 233 -12.27 -9.93 17.22
CA SER A 233 -11.95 -11.18 16.51
C SER A 233 -10.51 -11.65 16.72
N TYR A 234 -9.62 -10.75 17.08
CA TYR A 234 -8.22 -11.03 17.40
C TYR A 234 -7.96 -11.30 18.88
N LEU A 235 -8.93 -11.01 19.78
CA LEU A 235 -8.84 -11.26 21.23
C LEU A 235 -9.21 -12.73 21.57
N ILE A 236 -8.53 -13.66 20.91
CA ILE A 236 -8.68 -15.09 21.13
C ILE A 236 -7.42 -15.64 21.83
N ARG A 237 -7.47 -16.91 22.23
CA ARG A 237 -6.27 -17.56 22.77
C ARG A 237 -5.17 -17.56 21.71
N PRO A 238 -3.96 -17.08 22.03
CA PRO A 238 -2.86 -16.98 21.07
C PRO A 238 -2.54 -18.30 20.37
N GLU A 239 -2.70 -19.42 21.06
CA GLU A 239 -2.47 -20.77 20.53
C GLU A 239 -3.39 -21.12 19.35
N ASN A 240 -4.56 -20.46 19.28
CA ASN A 240 -5.60 -20.70 18.25
C ASN A 240 -5.64 -19.57 17.21
N SER A 241 -4.68 -18.64 17.24
CA SER A 241 -4.66 -17.50 16.33
C SER A 241 -4.12 -17.89 14.94
N LEU A 242 -4.60 -17.18 13.90
CA LEU A 242 -4.06 -17.27 12.54
C LEU A 242 -2.54 -17.04 12.53
N LEU A 243 -2.05 -16.09 13.34
CA LEU A 243 -0.61 -15.81 13.41
C LEU A 243 0.19 -17.02 13.93
N THR A 244 -0.35 -17.79 14.89
CA THR A 244 0.33 -19.01 15.39
C THR A 244 0.31 -20.12 14.37
N GLU A 245 -0.79 -20.33 13.68
CA GLU A 245 -0.93 -21.34 12.63
C GLU A 245 0.03 -21.05 11.46
N THR A 246 -0.02 -19.83 10.91
CA THR A 246 0.83 -19.44 9.77
C THR A 246 2.30 -19.37 10.15
N PHE A 247 2.64 -18.92 11.37
CA PHE A 247 4.01 -18.92 11.89
C PHE A 247 4.59 -20.35 11.91
N ALA A 248 3.84 -21.31 12.43
CA ALA A 248 4.29 -22.70 12.50
C ALA A 248 4.53 -23.31 11.10
N SER A 249 3.67 -23.00 10.15
CA SER A 249 3.81 -23.44 8.75
C SER A 249 5.06 -22.85 8.11
N ARG A 250 5.22 -21.52 8.17
CA ARG A 250 6.37 -20.79 7.60
C ARG A 250 7.70 -21.22 8.24
N LEU A 251 7.72 -21.37 9.56
CA LEU A 251 8.90 -21.85 10.30
C LEU A 251 9.36 -23.24 9.84
N ASN A 252 8.42 -24.13 9.48
CA ASN A 252 8.74 -25.46 9.00
C ASN A 252 9.35 -25.44 7.59
N ALA A 253 9.09 -24.43 6.79
CA ALA A 253 9.64 -24.27 5.44
C ALA A 253 11.10 -23.75 5.44
N VAL A 254 11.57 -23.17 6.55
CA VAL A 254 12.97 -22.70 6.66
C VAL A 254 13.91 -23.89 6.83
N GLU A 255 14.85 -24.02 5.89
CA GLU A 255 15.88 -25.06 5.93
C GLU A 255 16.92 -24.82 7.04
N GLY A 256 17.54 -25.90 7.51
CA GLY A 256 18.65 -25.84 8.47
C GLY A 256 18.25 -25.54 9.92
N LEU A 257 16.96 -25.46 10.25
CA LEU A 257 16.49 -25.32 11.64
C LEU A 257 16.28 -26.69 12.30
N SER A 258 16.92 -26.87 13.44
CA SER A 258 16.68 -28.06 14.29
C SER A 258 15.31 -28.02 14.96
N ASN A 259 14.79 -29.16 15.39
CA ASN A 259 13.52 -29.23 16.12
C ASN A 259 13.54 -28.41 17.44
N ALA A 260 14.71 -28.34 18.10
CA ALA A 260 14.87 -27.53 19.31
C ALA A 260 14.76 -26.03 19.01
N GLU A 261 15.37 -25.54 17.93
CA GLU A 261 15.26 -24.15 17.50
C GLU A 261 13.83 -23.81 17.09
N LYS A 262 13.15 -24.67 16.33
CA LYS A 262 11.74 -24.50 15.96
C LYS A 262 10.85 -24.42 17.20
N ALA A 263 11.09 -25.24 18.21
CA ALA A 263 10.35 -25.19 19.45
C ALA A 263 10.61 -23.87 20.22
N SER A 264 11.85 -23.39 20.25
CA SER A 264 12.23 -22.13 20.86
C SER A 264 11.55 -20.95 20.18
N TYR A 265 11.57 -20.88 18.83
CA TYR A 265 10.89 -19.83 18.07
C TYR A 265 9.37 -19.83 18.30
N LYS A 266 8.73 -20.99 18.33
CA LYS A 266 7.29 -21.11 18.65
C LYS A 266 6.96 -20.59 20.05
N ALA A 267 7.79 -20.92 21.03
CA ALA A 267 7.62 -20.43 22.41
C ALA A 267 7.77 -18.90 22.48
N LYS A 268 8.82 -18.34 21.84
CA LYS A 268 9.05 -16.89 21.75
C LYS A 268 7.86 -16.18 21.09
N HIS A 269 7.37 -16.70 19.94
CA HIS A 269 6.22 -16.16 19.24
C HIS A 269 4.97 -16.10 20.12
N LEU A 270 4.64 -17.19 20.83
CA LEU A 270 3.50 -17.23 21.77
C LEU A 270 3.64 -16.23 22.93
N THR A 271 4.86 -16.06 23.43
CA THR A 271 5.14 -15.05 24.48
C THR A 271 4.85 -13.65 23.95
N ILE A 272 5.37 -13.30 22.75
CA ILE A 272 5.15 -12.00 22.13
C ILE A 272 3.65 -11.76 21.87
N LEU A 273 2.92 -12.75 21.38
CA LEU A 273 1.47 -12.61 21.21
C LEU A 273 0.75 -12.28 22.52
N LYS A 274 1.15 -12.92 23.64
CA LYS A 274 0.55 -12.68 24.96
C LYS A 274 0.93 -11.33 25.55
N GLU A 275 2.16 -10.90 25.36
CA GLU A 275 2.73 -9.71 26.00
C GLU A 275 2.53 -8.42 25.17
N HIS A 276 2.41 -8.51 23.84
CA HIS A 276 2.30 -7.36 22.96
C HIS A 276 1.02 -7.36 22.11
N PHE A 277 0.74 -8.44 21.36
CA PHE A 277 -0.38 -8.45 20.40
C PHE A 277 -1.75 -8.36 21.11
N ILE A 278 -2.04 -9.20 22.10
CA ILE A 278 -3.31 -9.17 22.82
C ILE A 278 -3.48 -7.86 23.61
N PRO A 279 -2.47 -7.34 24.32
CA PRO A 279 -2.55 -6.02 24.94
C PRO A 279 -2.77 -4.87 23.95
N ALA A 280 -2.15 -4.91 22.76
CA ALA A 280 -2.36 -3.90 21.72
C ALA A 280 -3.85 -3.77 21.35
N TYR A 281 -4.50 -4.86 21.00
CA TYR A 281 -5.93 -4.88 20.66
C TYR A 281 -6.83 -4.55 21.85
N THR A 282 -6.45 -5.00 23.04
CA THR A 282 -7.21 -4.68 24.28
C THR A 282 -7.19 -3.19 24.56
N ASN A 283 -6.03 -2.55 24.45
CA ASN A 283 -5.86 -1.13 24.73
C ASN A 283 -6.47 -0.26 23.62
N LEU A 284 -6.28 -0.63 22.36
CA LEU A 284 -6.94 0.03 21.23
C LEU A 284 -8.46 -0.01 21.38
N SER A 285 -9.03 -1.19 21.71
CA SER A 285 -10.47 -1.32 21.94
C SER A 285 -10.98 -0.43 23.07
N LYS A 286 -10.24 -0.32 24.17
CA LYS A 286 -10.59 0.58 25.28
C LYS A 286 -10.54 2.05 24.88
N ALA A 287 -9.51 2.44 24.11
CA ALA A 287 -9.39 3.80 23.59
C ALA A 287 -10.57 4.16 22.70
N LEU A 288 -10.89 3.31 21.71
CA LEU A 288 -12.02 3.51 20.82
C LEU A 288 -13.36 3.55 21.56
N GLU A 289 -13.59 2.68 22.55
CA GLU A 289 -14.80 2.70 23.37
C GLU A 289 -14.96 4.04 24.10
N SER A 290 -13.86 4.66 24.55
CA SER A 290 -13.91 5.96 25.22
C SER A 290 -14.22 7.14 24.31
N LEU A 291 -14.10 6.97 22.98
CA LEU A 291 -14.44 8.00 21.99
C LEU A 291 -15.94 8.00 21.62
N LYS A 292 -16.70 6.97 22.02
CA LYS A 292 -18.13 6.90 21.71
C LYS A 292 -18.88 8.07 22.37
N GLY A 293 -19.83 8.60 21.63
CA GLY A 293 -20.57 9.81 21.99
C GLY A 293 -19.90 11.11 21.56
N SER A 294 -18.66 11.09 21.08
CA SER A 294 -18.01 12.30 20.51
C SER A 294 -18.63 12.70 19.17
N HIS A 295 -19.03 11.74 18.35
CA HIS A 295 -19.74 11.95 17.09
C HIS A 295 -20.77 10.83 16.87
N PRO A 296 -21.93 10.88 17.55
CA PRO A 296 -22.89 9.77 17.57
C PRO A 296 -23.57 9.52 16.20
N GLU A 297 -23.65 10.56 15.34
CA GLU A 297 -24.36 10.48 14.07
C GLU A 297 -23.45 10.06 12.91
N ALA A 298 -23.94 9.14 12.07
CA ALA A 298 -23.26 8.72 10.85
C ALA A 298 -23.55 9.72 9.72
N GLY A 299 -22.61 10.61 9.45
CA GLY A 299 -22.76 11.61 8.37
C GLY A 299 -21.71 11.48 7.26
N GLY A 300 -20.66 10.72 7.45
CA GLY A 300 -19.51 10.61 6.55
C GLY A 300 -18.80 11.94 6.37
N LEU A 301 -17.84 11.99 5.43
CA LEU A 301 -16.97 13.16 5.19
C LEU A 301 -17.74 14.45 4.90
N SER A 302 -18.95 14.37 4.34
CA SER A 302 -19.75 15.56 4.00
C SER A 302 -20.23 16.39 5.21
N THR A 303 -20.15 15.85 6.42
CA THR A 303 -20.54 16.52 7.67
C THR A 303 -19.40 17.31 8.29
N TYR A 304 -18.16 17.09 7.88
CA TYR A 304 -16.99 17.80 8.37
C TYR A 304 -16.68 19.05 7.55
N GLU A 305 -16.09 20.06 8.14
CA GLU A 305 -15.81 21.37 7.55
C GLU A 305 -15.08 21.27 6.21
N HIS A 306 -13.96 20.52 6.14
CA HIS A 306 -13.18 20.29 4.93
C HIS A 306 -13.39 18.89 4.31
N GLY A 307 -14.47 18.20 4.68
CA GLY A 307 -14.72 16.84 4.25
C GLY A 307 -14.89 16.69 2.73
N ARG A 308 -15.42 17.72 2.03
CA ARG A 308 -15.50 17.73 0.57
C ARG A 308 -14.14 17.86 -0.10
N GLU A 309 -13.26 18.66 0.47
CA GLU A 309 -11.90 18.86 -0.02
C GLU A 309 -11.11 17.55 0.14
N TYR A 310 -11.19 16.94 1.32
CA TYR A 310 -10.58 15.65 1.57
C TYR A 310 -11.13 14.54 0.66
N TYR A 311 -12.44 14.52 0.41
CA TYR A 311 -13.05 13.57 -0.54
C TYR A 311 -12.55 13.78 -1.97
N ALA A 312 -12.35 15.02 -2.41
CA ALA A 312 -11.79 15.31 -3.72
C ALA A 312 -10.34 14.82 -3.83
N TYR A 313 -9.53 15.04 -2.78
CA TYR A 313 -8.19 14.46 -2.67
C TYR A 313 -8.22 12.93 -2.77
N LEU A 314 -9.05 12.24 -1.96
CA LEU A 314 -9.17 10.80 -2.01
C LEU A 314 -9.60 10.29 -3.40
N ALA A 315 -10.52 10.99 -4.06
CA ALA A 315 -10.96 10.63 -5.40
C ALA A 315 -9.81 10.73 -6.41
N ALA A 316 -8.98 11.78 -6.35
CA ALA A 316 -7.80 11.92 -7.18
C ALA A 316 -6.75 10.84 -6.87
N ALA A 317 -6.41 10.64 -5.60
CA ALA A 317 -5.41 9.66 -5.16
C ALA A 317 -5.79 8.21 -5.54
N LEU A 318 -7.06 7.83 -5.40
CA LEU A 318 -7.52 6.47 -5.69
C LEU A 318 -7.76 6.21 -7.19
N THR A 319 -8.05 7.23 -7.98
CA THR A 319 -8.37 7.07 -9.41
C THR A 319 -7.21 7.45 -10.34
N GLY A 320 -6.19 8.15 -9.81
CA GLY A 320 -5.06 8.65 -10.59
C GLY A 320 -5.50 9.67 -11.67
N THR A 321 -6.54 10.47 -11.41
CA THR A 321 -7.03 11.49 -12.33
C THR A 321 -7.33 12.79 -11.60
N ASP A 322 -7.09 13.91 -12.28
CA ASP A 322 -7.43 15.27 -11.88
C ASP A 322 -8.90 15.64 -12.13
N SER A 323 -9.71 14.66 -12.61
CA SER A 323 -11.13 14.89 -12.86
C SER A 323 -11.89 15.25 -11.59
N SER A 324 -12.72 16.27 -11.65
CA SER A 324 -13.57 16.64 -10.52
C SER A 324 -14.51 15.50 -10.13
N VAL A 325 -14.92 15.46 -8.86
CA VAL A 325 -15.88 14.46 -8.32
C VAL A 325 -17.17 14.44 -9.15
N ASP A 326 -17.69 15.60 -9.56
CA ASP A 326 -18.89 15.69 -10.39
C ASP A 326 -18.67 15.13 -11.81
N ALA A 327 -17.50 15.33 -12.39
CA ALA A 327 -17.14 14.73 -13.68
C ALA A 327 -17.03 13.21 -13.58
N LEU A 328 -16.40 12.69 -12.52
CA LEU A 328 -16.33 11.24 -12.23
C LEU A 328 -17.73 10.65 -12.06
N LYS A 329 -18.58 11.28 -11.25
CA LYS A 329 -19.98 10.87 -11.04
C LYS A 329 -20.74 10.81 -12.36
N THR A 330 -20.66 11.86 -13.18
CA THR A 330 -21.32 11.91 -14.49
C THR A 330 -20.85 10.79 -15.42
N ARG A 331 -19.54 10.49 -15.42
CA ARG A 331 -18.97 9.40 -16.22
C ARG A 331 -19.48 8.03 -15.73
N ILE A 332 -19.51 7.81 -14.42
CA ILE A 332 -20.00 6.55 -13.82
C ILE A 332 -21.49 6.36 -14.13
N GLU A 333 -22.31 7.39 -13.94
CA GLU A 333 -23.76 7.33 -14.23
C GLU A 333 -24.02 7.00 -15.70
N LYS A 334 -23.28 7.63 -16.62
CA LYS A 334 -23.38 7.35 -18.06
C LYS A 334 -22.99 5.91 -18.39
N GLN A 335 -21.89 5.40 -17.78
CA GLN A 335 -21.45 4.03 -17.98
C GLN A 335 -22.46 3.04 -17.44
N MET A 336 -22.96 3.25 -16.22
CA MET A 336 -24.01 2.40 -15.63
C MET A 336 -25.27 2.31 -16.52
N GLN A 337 -25.70 3.44 -17.10
CA GLN A 337 -26.85 3.43 -18.00
C GLN A 337 -26.57 2.65 -19.31
N ALA A 338 -25.35 2.77 -19.85
CA ALA A 338 -24.93 2.00 -21.02
C ALA A 338 -24.91 0.49 -20.71
N ASP A 339 -24.29 0.10 -19.59
CA ASP A 339 -24.20 -1.29 -19.15
C ASP A 339 -25.58 -1.89 -18.88
N LEU A 340 -26.46 -1.16 -18.19
CA LEU A 340 -27.85 -1.59 -17.98
C LEU A 340 -28.63 -1.76 -19.30
N SER A 341 -28.38 -0.90 -20.29
CA SER A 341 -28.98 -1.00 -21.60
C SER A 341 -28.49 -2.24 -22.35
N GLU A 342 -27.19 -2.51 -22.31
CA GLU A 342 -26.59 -3.72 -22.90
C GLU A 342 -27.10 -4.98 -22.21
N ILE A 343 -27.14 -5.01 -20.88
CA ILE A 343 -27.71 -6.13 -20.09
C ILE A 343 -29.14 -6.42 -20.54
N ARG A 344 -29.98 -5.39 -20.68
CA ARG A 344 -31.37 -5.56 -21.14
C ARG A 344 -31.46 -6.16 -22.55
N VAL A 345 -30.58 -5.72 -23.47
CA VAL A 345 -30.53 -6.28 -24.81
C VAL A 345 -30.15 -7.75 -24.76
N ARG A 346 -29.07 -8.09 -24.03
CA ARG A 346 -28.59 -9.46 -23.89
C ARG A 346 -29.60 -10.40 -23.25
N LEU A 347 -30.29 -9.96 -22.18
CA LEU A 347 -31.35 -10.74 -21.54
C LEU A 347 -32.57 -10.94 -22.46
N LYS A 348 -32.83 -10.01 -23.37
CA LYS A 348 -33.88 -10.18 -24.39
C LYS A 348 -33.47 -11.15 -25.49
N GLU A 349 -32.22 -11.12 -25.93
CA GLU A 349 -31.68 -12.02 -26.94
C GLU A 349 -31.44 -13.44 -26.40
N HIS A 350 -31.13 -13.54 -25.10
CA HIS A 350 -30.79 -14.77 -24.37
C HIS A 350 -31.68 -14.95 -23.12
N PRO A 351 -32.97 -15.27 -23.27
CA PRO A 351 -33.88 -15.43 -22.13
C PRO A 351 -33.48 -16.54 -21.13
N GLU A 352 -32.66 -17.50 -21.60
CA GLU A 352 -32.09 -18.56 -20.78
C GLU A 352 -31.19 -18.02 -19.67
N LEU A 353 -30.50 -16.85 -19.89
CA LEU A 353 -29.65 -16.23 -18.89
C LEU A 353 -30.44 -15.78 -17.64
N VAL A 354 -31.68 -15.35 -17.81
CA VAL A 354 -32.57 -14.99 -16.68
C VAL A 354 -32.79 -16.19 -15.78
N ARG A 355 -33.01 -17.36 -16.39
CA ARG A 355 -33.21 -18.61 -15.68
C ARG A 355 -31.91 -19.04 -14.96
N GLN A 356 -30.76 -18.96 -15.66
CA GLN A 356 -29.47 -19.25 -15.06
C GLN A 356 -29.13 -18.31 -13.88
N MET A 357 -29.45 -17.02 -13.98
CA MET A 357 -29.25 -16.05 -12.87
C MET A 357 -30.15 -16.32 -11.68
N THR A 358 -31.39 -16.81 -11.90
CA THR A 358 -32.33 -17.18 -10.82
C THR A 358 -32.01 -18.55 -10.22
N ASP A 359 -31.57 -19.51 -11.04
CA ASP A 359 -31.21 -20.85 -10.59
C ASP A 359 -29.79 -20.87 -9.96
N SER A 360 -28.92 -19.91 -10.35
CA SER A 360 -27.62 -19.63 -9.72
C SER A 360 -27.73 -18.69 -8.52
N ALA A 361 -28.89 -18.51 -7.93
CA ALA A 361 -28.99 -18.05 -6.56
C ALA A 361 -28.26 -19.08 -5.70
N ILE A 362 -26.93 -18.90 -5.64
CA ILE A 362 -26.02 -19.72 -4.87
C ILE A 362 -26.54 -19.65 -3.44
N THR A 363 -27.31 -20.62 -3.05
CA THR A 363 -27.52 -20.91 -1.65
C THR A 363 -26.19 -21.36 -1.13
N LEU A 364 -25.41 -20.40 -0.61
CA LEU A 364 -24.11 -20.61 0.04
C LEU A 364 -24.34 -21.39 1.34
N SER A 365 -24.79 -22.63 1.23
CA SER A 365 -25.10 -23.46 2.39
C SER A 365 -23.95 -24.35 2.82
N ASP A 366 -22.97 -24.58 1.94
CA ASP A 366 -21.81 -25.42 2.25
C ASP A 366 -20.54 -24.84 1.61
N PRO A 367 -19.51 -24.44 2.41
CA PRO A 367 -18.24 -23.96 1.91
C PRO A 367 -17.50 -24.95 1.01
N ASP A 368 -17.66 -26.26 1.23
CA ASP A 368 -17.00 -27.31 0.45
C ASP A 368 -17.62 -27.45 -0.94
N GLU A 369 -18.93 -27.23 -1.08
CA GLU A 369 -19.63 -27.23 -2.36
C GLU A 369 -19.22 -26.03 -3.24
N ILE A 370 -18.91 -24.87 -2.63
CA ILE A 370 -18.36 -23.69 -3.32
C ILE A 370 -16.98 -23.98 -3.90
N LEU A 371 -16.11 -24.60 -3.11
CA LEU A 371 -14.76 -24.97 -3.54
C LEU A 371 -14.76 -25.96 -4.70
N GLN A 372 -15.64 -26.96 -4.67
CA GLN A 372 -15.80 -27.93 -5.76
C GLN A 372 -16.33 -27.28 -7.05
N ASN A 373 -17.27 -26.35 -6.95
CA ASN A 373 -17.82 -25.64 -8.10
C ASN A 373 -16.81 -24.67 -8.73
N LEU A 374 -15.92 -24.07 -7.93
CA LEU A 374 -14.83 -23.21 -8.42
C LEU A 374 -13.69 -24.00 -9.08
N GLN A 375 -13.51 -25.28 -8.74
CA GLN A 375 -12.49 -26.16 -9.33
C GLN A 375 -12.95 -26.78 -10.66
N THR A 376 -14.25 -26.76 -10.96
CA THR A 376 -14.84 -27.36 -12.16
C THR A 376 -15.15 -26.33 -13.27
N GLN A 377 -14.92 -25.04 -13.03
CA GLN A 377 -14.95 -23.96 -14.03
C GLN A 377 -13.53 -23.57 -14.48
#